data_51e251dbd340ff5567c53d6284e0992c
#
_entry.id   51e251dbd340ff5567c53d6284e0992c
#
_cell.length_a   1.000
_cell.length_b   1.000
_cell.length_c   1.000
_cell.angle_alpha   90.00
_cell.angle_beta   90.00
_cell.angle_gamma   90.00
#
_symmetry.space_group_name_H-M   'P 1'
#
loop_
_entity.id
_entity.type
_entity.pdbx_description
1 polymer ?
#
loop_
_entity_poly.entity_id
_entity_poly.type
_entity_poly.pdbx_seq_one_letter_code
_entity_poly.pdbx_strand_id
1 'polypeptide(L)'
;DLLNHKAYQERFVEELSRAKRFKQNLVLLILDLDKFKRINDTYGHLYGDYVLKDVAKILKESVRNIDICARYGGEEFAIVLVNTDIENARPVAERIIEKVAEYHFNKDGIEEHMTISAGMSEYPKNSTDGKALIAHADLAMYEVKKNGGNGVIAHGDY
;
A
#
# COMPACT_ATOMS: atom_id res chain seq x y z
N ASP A 1 0.43 10.79 -10.92
CA ASP A 1 1.12 9.52 -11.19
C ASP A 1 1.92 9.06 -9.98
N LEU A 2 2.01 7.74 -9.80
CA LEU A 2 2.79 7.15 -8.73
C LEU A 2 4.26 7.03 -9.13
N LEU A 3 5.14 6.99 -8.11
CA LEU A 3 6.54 6.68 -8.33
C LEU A 3 6.69 5.23 -8.81
N ASN A 4 7.68 4.97 -9.63
CA ASN A 4 8.06 3.60 -9.97
C ASN A 4 8.92 2.99 -8.86
N HIS A 5 9.24 1.70 -8.97
CA HIS A 5 9.99 0.96 -7.95
C HIS A 5 11.35 1.60 -7.65
N LYS A 6 12.07 2.04 -8.67
CA LYS A 6 13.39 2.66 -8.48
C LYS A 6 13.29 3.99 -7.74
N ALA A 7 12.38 4.86 -8.16
CA ALA A 7 12.16 6.15 -7.52
C ALA A 7 11.68 5.98 -6.07
N TYR A 8 10.84 4.97 -5.83
CA TYR A 8 10.41 4.60 -4.49
C TYR A 8 11.60 4.23 -3.60
N GLN A 9 12.49 3.38 -4.09
CA GLN A 9 13.66 2.96 -3.31
C GLN A 9 14.54 4.14 -2.91
N GLU A 10 14.80 5.04 -3.85
CA GLU A 10 15.59 6.24 -3.60
C GLU A 10 14.94 7.14 -2.55
N ARG A 11 13.65 7.39 -2.71
CA ARG A 11 12.89 8.24 -1.78
C ARG A 11 12.76 7.61 -0.40
N PHE A 12 12.59 6.30 -0.33
CA PHE A 12 12.50 5.60 0.95
C PHE A 12 13.80 5.72 1.75
N VAL A 13 14.94 5.54 1.10
CA VAL A 13 16.26 5.72 1.72
C VAL A 13 16.39 7.15 2.28
N GLU A 14 16.00 8.15 1.50
CA GLU A 14 16.04 9.55 1.93
C GLU A 14 15.16 9.79 3.16
N GLU A 15 13.94 9.27 3.15
CA GLU A 15 13.00 9.47 4.26
C GLU A 15 13.41 8.72 5.52
N LEU A 16 14.02 7.54 5.39
CA LEU A 16 14.60 6.83 6.52
C LEU A 16 15.76 7.63 7.15
N SER A 17 16.63 8.19 6.32
CA SER A 17 17.72 9.05 6.79
C SER A 17 17.19 10.28 7.51
N ARG A 18 16.14 10.88 6.97
CA ARG A 18 15.47 12.04 7.59
C ARG A 18 14.84 11.67 8.93
N ALA A 19 14.12 10.55 8.98
CA ALA A 19 13.47 10.08 10.21
C ALA A 19 14.52 9.83 11.31
N LYS A 20 15.63 9.21 10.94
CA LYS A 20 16.75 8.98 11.86
C LYS A 20 17.34 10.29 12.37
N ARG A 21 17.58 11.24 11.46
CA ARG A 21 18.21 12.53 11.78
C ARG A 21 17.34 13.37 12.71
N PHE A 22 16.05 13.41 12.46
CA PHE A 22 15.12 14.25 13.22
C PHE A 22 14.34 13.49 14.30
N LYS A 23 14.70 12.22 14.53
CA LYS A 23 14.05 11.35 15.53
C LYS A 23 12.54 11.28 15.35
N GLN A 24 12.11 11.09 14.11
CA GLN A 24 10.71 10.97 13.74
C GLN A 24 10.36 9.51 13.44
N ASN A 25 9.09 9.18 13.63
CA ASN A 25 8.56 7.88 13.23
C ASN A 25 8.21 7.91 11.75
N LEU A 26 8.13 6.71 11.16
CA LEU A 26 7.73 6.54 9.78
C LEU A 26 7.03 5.19 9.68
N VAL A 27 5.93 5.14 8.93
CA VAL A 27 5.19 3.89 8.71
C VAL A 27 5.21 3.55 7.23
N LEU A 28 5.59 2.30 6.96
CA LEU A 28 5.57 1.72 5.62
C LEU A 28 4.35 0.82 5.49
N LEU A 29 3.59 1.01 4.41
CA LEU A 29 2.53 0.10 4.00
C LEU A 29 2.95 -0.61 2.72
N ILE A 30 2.77 -1.92 2.69
CA ILE A 30 2.81 -2.71 1.45
C ILE A 30 1.39 -3.18 1.19
N LEU A 31 0.90 -2.94 -0.02
CA LEU A 31 -0.49 -3.21 -0.38
C LEU A 31 -0.52 -4.07 -1.66
N ASP A 32 -1.52 -4.93 -1.74
CA ASP A 32 -1.70 -5.82 -2.89
C ASP A 32 -3.19 -6.01 -3.15
N LEU A 33 -3.60 -5.87 -4.42
CA LEU A 33 -4.99 -6.08 -4.82
C LEU A 33 -5.38 -7.54 -4.66
N ASP A 34 -6.51 -7.79 -4.02
CA ASP A 34 -7.02 -9.14 -3.82
C ASP A 34 -7.60 -9.68 -5.12
N LYS A 35 -7.18 -10.91 -5.48
CA LYS A 35 -7.70 -11.63 -6.66
C LYS A 35 -7.57 -10.86 -7.98
N PHE A 36 -6.53 -10.05 -8.11
CA PHE A 36 -6.31 -9.27 -9.33
C PHE A 36 -6.14 -10.16 -10.58
N LYS A 37 -5.53 -11.33 -10.41
CA LYS A 37 -5.35 -12.30 -11.51
C LYS A 37 -6.70 -12.67 -12.13
N ARG A 38 -7.75 -12.83 -11.33
CA ARG A 38 -9.09 -13.12 -11.82
C ARG A 38 -9.58 -12.05 -12.80
N ILE A 39 -9.29 -10.79 -12.51
CA ILE A 39 -9.68 -9.66 -13.38
C ILE A 39 -8.99 -9.78 -14.74
N ASN A 40 -7.69 -10.00 -14.76
CA ASN A 40 -6.94 -10.17 -16.00
C ASN A 40 -7.40 -11.41 -16.80
N ASP A 41 -7.63 -12.51 -16.10
CA ASP A 41 -8.07 -13.75 -16.73
C ASP A 41 -9.48 -13.64 -17.32
N THR A 42 -10.36 -12.87 -16.66
CA THR A 42 -11.76 -12.72 -17.10
C THR A 42 -11.93 -11.63 -18.14
N TYR A 43 -11.28 -10.49 -18.00
CA TYR A 43 -11.55 -9.31 -18.83
C TYR A 43 -10.36 -8.85 -19.66
N GLY A 44 -9.17 -9.45 -19.45
CA GLY A 44 -7.95 -9.09 -20.15
C GLY A 44 -7.15 -7.98 -19.47
N HIS A 45 -5.92 -7.81 -19.96
CA HIS A 45 -4.95 -6.88 -19.35
C HIS A 45 -5.34 -5.41 -19.44
N LEU A 46 -6.11 -5.01 -20.46
CA LEU A 46 -6.54 -3.62 -20.58
C LEU A 46 -7.49 -3.23 -19.45
N TYR A 47 -8.39 -4.14 -19.07
CA TYR A 47 -9.27 -3.90 -17.93
C TYR A 47 -8.46 -3.88 -16.62
N GLY A 48 -7.50 -4.81 -16.48
CA GLY A 48 -6.60 -4.81 -15.33
C GLY A 48 -5.81 -3.52 -15.18
N ASP A 49 -5.29 -2.99 -16.29
CA ASP A 49 -4.58 -1.70 -16.31
C ASP A 49 -5.50 -0.55 -15.86
N TYR A 50 -6.73 -0.57 -16.30
CA TYR A 50 -7.72 0.40 -15.85
C TYR A 50 -7.93 0.33 -14.33
N VAL A 51 -8.11 -0.88 -13.78
CA VAL A 51 -8.27 -1.08 -12.33
C VAL A 51 -7.05 -0.55 -11.58
N LEU A 52 -5.86 -0.87 -12.04
CA LEU A 52 -4.61 -0.42 -11.41
C LEU A 52 -4.50 1.11 -11.41
N LYS A 53 -4.91 1.77 -12.50
CA LYS A 53 -4.91 3.23 -12.59
C LYS A 53 -5.85 3.86 -11.58
N ASP A 54 -7.07 3.33 -11.46
CA ASP A 54 -8.06 3.88 -10.54
C ASP A 54 -7.65 3.63 -9.08
N VAL A 55 -7.10 2.46 -8.77
CA VAL A 55 -6.54 2.19 -7.45
C VAL A 55 -5.40 3.17 -7.13
N ALA A 56 -4.48 3.38 -8.05
CA ALA A 56 -3.39 4.34 -7.88
C ALA A 56 -3.92 5.74 -7.53
N LYS A 57 -4.98 6.16 -8.18
CA LYS A 57 -5.61 7.45 -7.91
C LYS A 57 -6.19 7.50 -6.50
N ILE A 58 -6.89 6.45 -6.08
CA ILE A 58 -7.45 6.35 -4.72
C ILE A 58 -6.33 6.45 -3.69
N LEU A 59 -5.23 5.73 -3.88
CA LEU A 59 -4.09 5.75 -2.97
C LEU A 59 -3.47 7.14 -2.88
N LYS A 60 -3.23 7.75 -4.03
CA LYS A 60 -2.62 9.09 -4.10
C LYS A 60 -3.46 10.14 -3.41
N GLU A 61 -4.77 10.08 -3.57
CA GLU A 61 -5.71 11.01 -2.95
C GLU A 61 -5.90 10.78 -1.45
N SER A 62 -5.48 9.63 -0.95
CA SER A 62 -5.65 9.26 0.46
C SER A 62 -4.48 9.65 1.36
N VAL A 63 -3.37 10.10 0.77
CA VAL A 63 -2.15 10.45 1.50
C VAL A 63 -1.77 11.90 1.23
N ARG A 64 -0.84 12.42 2.05
CA ARG A 64 -0.36 13.80 1.91
C ARG A 64 0.68 13.89 0.80
N ASN A 65 0.91 15.12 0.28
CA ASN A 65 1.91 15.36 -0.75
C ASN A 65 3.33 14.97 -0.32
N ILE A 66 3.63 15.05 0.97
CA ILE A 66 4.94 14.68 1.50
C ILE A 66 5.12 13.17 1.65
N ASP A 67 4.03 12.43 1.62
CA ASP A 67 4.08 10.96 1.72
C ASP A 67 4.51 10.36 0.39
N ILE A 68 5.10 9.17 0.46
CA ILE A 68 5.50 8.44 -0.73
C ILE A 68 4.35 7.52 -1.12
N CYS A 69 3.99 7.53 -2.40
CA CYS A 69 3.03 6.59 -2.95
C CYS A 69 3.60 6.05 -4.25
N ALA A 70 3.79 4.74 -4.32
CA ALA A 70 4.51 4.11 -5.43
C ALA A 70 3.84 2.81 -5.86
N ARG A 71 4.04 2.48 -7.13
CA ARG A 71 3.73 1.16 -7.63
C ARG A 71 4.96 0.29 -7.41
N TYR A 72 4.82 -0.69 -6.51
CA TYR A 72 5.95 -1.50 -6.05
C TYR A 72 6.20 -2.69 -6.97
N GLY A 73 5.15 -3.30 -7.48
CA GLY A 73 5.19 -4.44 -8.39
C GLY A 73 4.04 -4.40 -9.38
N GLY A 74 3.67 -5.53 -9.95
CA GLY A 74 2.59 -5.64 -10.93
C GLY A 74 1.27 -5.12 -10.38
N GLU A 75 0.84 -5.67 -9.26
CA GLU A 75 -0.40 -5.33 -8.56
C GLU A 75 -0.14 -4.89 -7.12
N GLU A 76 1.12 -4.62 -6.81
CA GLU A 76 1.56 -4.22 -5.48
C GLU A 76 1.89 -2.73 -5.44
N PHE A 77 1.59 -2.13 -4.30
CA PHE A 77 1.82 -0.71 -4.04
C PHE A 77 2.57 -0.54 -2.73
N ALA A 78 3.28 0.56 -2.60
CA ALA A 78 3.97 0.92 -1.37
C ALA A 78 3.62 2.36 -1.01
N ILE A 79 3.35 2.58 0.27
CA ILE A 79 3.11 3.92 0.81
C ILE A 79 4.05 4.12 2.00
N VAL A 80 4.69 5.28 2.06
CA VAL A 80 5.47 5.68 3.23
C VAL A 80 4.83 6.93 3.82
N LEU A 81 4.33 6.79 5.03
CA LEU A 81 3.75 7.89 5.79
C LEU A 81 4.85 8.50 6.65
N VAL A 82 5.26 9.72 6.32
CA VAL A 82 6.36 10.39 7.01
C VAL A 82 5.90 11.02 8.32
N ASN A 83 6.78 11.04 9.30
CA ASN A 83 6.49 11.59 10.62
C ASN A 83 5.16 11.09 11.20
N THR A 84 4.96 9.78 11.12
CA THR A 84 3.70 9.12 11.48
C THR A 84 4.00 7.82 12.23
N ASP A 85 3.29 7.57 13.32
CA ASP A 85 3.34 6.29 14.03
C ASP A 85 2.19 5.36 13.59
N ILE A 86 2.21 4.12 14.08
CA ILE A 86 1.20 3.12 13.71
C ILE A 86 -0.23 3.58 14.07
N GLU A 87 -0.41 4.21 15.20
CA GLU A 87 -1.73 4.64 15.65
C GLU A 87 -2.34 5.68 14.72
N ASN A 88 -1.51 6.58 14.20
CA ASN A 88 -1.94 7.60 13.25
C ASN A 88 -1.98 7.08 11.81
N ALA A 89 -1.20 6.06 11.49
CA ALA A 89 -1.23 5.40 10.18
C ALA A 89 -2.47 4.52 9.99
N ARG A 90 -2.92 3.86 11.06
CA ARG A 90 -4.05 2.92 10.99
C ARG A 90 -5.31 3.54 10.38
N PRO A 91 -5.77 4.72 10.79
CA PRO A 91 -6.95 5.33 10.17
C PRO A 91 -6.75 5.62 8.66
N VAL A 92 -5.54 5.99 8.26
CA VAL A 92 -5.22 6.22 6.84
C VAL A 92 -5.34 4.91 6.06
N ALA A 93 -4.75 3.84 6.59
CA ALA A 93 -4.79 2.53 5.96
C ALA A 93 -6.22 1.99 5.88
N GLU A 94 -6.98 2.06 6.96
CA GLU A 94 -8.37 1.60 6.99
C GLU A 94 -9.24 2.37 6.00
N ARG A 95 -9.03 3.68 5.86
CA ARG A 95 -9.74 4.50 4.88
C ARG A 95 -9.43 4.06 3.46
N ILE A 96 -8.18 3.72 3.17
CA ILE A 96 -7.79 3.19 1.86
C ILE A 96 -8.50 1.87 1.57
N ILE A 97 -8.48 0.95 2.53
CA ILE A 97 -9.14 -0.36 2.38
C ILE A 97 -10.63 -0.16 2.06
N GLU A 98 -11.29 0.70 2.82
CA GLU A 98 -12.72 0.98 2.65
C GLU A 98 -13.00 1.64 1.29
N LYS A 99 -12.22 2.63 0.89
CA LYS A 99 -12.39 3.32 -0.40
C LYS A 99 -12.26 2.39 -1.59
N VAL A 100 -11.30 1.47 -1.56
CA VAL A 100 -11.13 0.50 -2.64
C VAL A 100 -12.32 -0.46 -2.68
N ALA A 101 -12.76 -0.95 -1.52
CA ALA A 101 -13.88 -1.90 -1.43
C ALA A 101 -15.19 -1.28 -1.92
N GLU A 102 -15.41 0.00 -1.67
CA GLU A 102 -16.63 0.71 -2.06
C GLU A 102 -16.61 1.25 -3.49
N TYR A 103 -15.46 1.28 -4.12
CA TYR A 103 -15.30 1.86 -5.46
C TYR A 103 -15.94 0.99 -6.52
N HIS A 104 -16.69 1.64 -7.42
CA HIS A 104 -17.29 0.99 -8.57
C HIS A 104 -16.36 1.11 -9.77
N PHE A 105 -15.64 0.05 -10.08
CA PHE A 105 -14.81 -0.01 -11.28
C PHE A 105 -15.73 -0.25 -12.46
N ASN A 106 -15.81 0.71 -13.38
CA ASN A 106 -16.69 0.61 -14.54
C ASN A 106 -15.96 1.09 -15.79
N LYS A 107 -15.77 0.19 -16.73
CA LYS A 107 -15.15 0.48 -18.01
C LYS A 107 -15.82 -0.36 -19.08
N ASP A 108 -16.23 0.31 -20.17
CA ASP A 108 -16.88 -0.33 -21.33
C ASP A 108 -18.12 -1.16 -20.94
N GLY A 109 -18.86 -0.69 -19.95
CA GLY A 109 -20.06 -1.37 -19.45
C GLY A 109 -19.80 -2.54 -18.51
N ILE A 110 -18.53 -2.86 -18.22
CA ILE A 110 -18.16 -3.91 -17.29
C ILE A 110 -17.92 -3.27 -15.92
N GLU A 111 -18.74 -3.66 -14.94
CA GLU A 111 -18.63 -3.19 -13.57
C GLU A 111 -18.03 -4.28 -12.67
N GLU A 112 -17.08 -3.90 -11.82
CA GLU A 112 -16.44 -4.81 -10.87
C GLU A 112 -16.19 -4.13 -9.54
N HIS A 113 -16.07 -4.96 -8.51
CA HIS A 113 -15.60 -4.56 -7.19
C HIS A 113 -14.30 -5.26 -6.89
N MET A 114 -13.39 -4.54 -6.25
CA MET A 114 -12.09 -5.07 -5.83
C MET A 114 -11.89 -4.79 -4.36
N THR A 115 -11.06 -5.60 -3.72
CA THR A 115 -10.57 -5.29 -2.38
C THR A 115 -9.05 -5.27 -2.40
N ILE A 116 -8.46 -4.71 -1.37
CA ILE A 116 -7.01 -4.59 -1.23
C ILE A 116 -6.60 -5.02 0.17
N SER A 117 -5.43 -5.63 0.27
CA SER A 117 -4.85 -6.03 1.55
C SER A 117 -3.59 -5.23 1.81
N ALA A 118 -3.36 -4.85 3.05
CA ALA A 118 -2.22 -4.04 3.44
C ALA A 118 -1.56 -4.57 4.70
N GLY A 119 -0.23 -4.47 4.74
CA GLY A 119 0.55 -4.69 5.94
C GLY A 119 1.32 -3.43 6.29
N MET A 120 1.51 -3.17 7.58
CA MET A 120 2.22 -2.00 8.08
C MET A 120 3.41 -2.38 8.92
N SER A 121 4.49 -1.61 8.80
CA SER A 121 5.62 -1.67 9.71
C SER A 121 6.06 -0.26 10.08
N GLU A 122 6.60 -0.10 11.28
CA GLU A 122 6.95 1.21 11.83
C GLU A 122 8.45 1.30 12.11
N TYR A 123 9.04 2.41 11.64
CA TYR A 123 10.38 2.82 12.04
C TYR A 123 10.27 3.77 13.24
N PRO A 124 11.09 3.66 14.29
CA PRO A 124 12.10 2.61 14.52
C PRO A 124 11.59 1.39 15.27
N LYS A 125 10.32 1.37 15.66
CA LYS A 125 9.74 0.35 16.57
C LYS A 125 9.92 -1.08 16.05
N ASN A 126 9.61 -1.34 14.79
CA ASN A 126 9.70 -2.68 14.22
C ASN A 126 11.11 -2.99 13.69
N SER A 127 11.79 -1.98 13.15
CA SER A 127 13.18 -2.09 12.71
C SER A 127 13.74 -0.71 12.39
N THR A 128 15.04 -0.60 12.37
CA THR A 128 15.77 0.58 11.87
C THR A 128 16.34 0.34 10.47
N ASP A 129 16.22 -0.90 9.96
CA ASP A 129 16.70 -1.28 8.64
C ASP A 129 15.56 -1.26 7.63
N GLY A 130 15.77 -0.56 6.51
CA GLY A 130 14.75 -0.42 5.48
C GLY A 130 14.30 -1.74 4.87
N LYS A 131 15.23 -2.66 4.64
CA LYS A 131 14.90 -3.99 4.09
C LYS A 131 14.05 -4.80 5.05
N ALA A 132 14.36 -4.72 6.34
CA ALA A 132 13.59 -5.40 7.38
C ALA A 132 12.19 -4.80 7.50
N LEU A 133 12.05 -3.48 7.39
CA LEU A 133 10.73 -2.83 7.41
C LEU A 133 9.86 -3.31 6.26
N ILE A 134 10.43 -3.42 5.06
CA ILE A 134 9.72 -3.95 3.90
C ILE A 134 9.28 -5.39 4.14
N ALA A 135 10.18 -6.24 4.62
CA ALA A 135 9.87 -7.64 4.91
C ALA A 135 8.77 -7.78 5.96
N HIS A 136 8.81 -6.96 7.01
CA HIS A 136 7.80 -6.98 8.07
C HIS A 136 6.42 -6.54 7.56
N ALA A 137 6.36 -5.49 6.75
CA ALA A 137 5.11 -5.04 6.16
C ALA A 137 4.55 -6.09 5.20
N ASP A 138 5.41 -6.73 4.42
CA ASP A 138 5.03 -7.78 3.48
C ASP A 138 4.45 -9.00 4.20
N LEU A 139 5.10 -9.44 5.28
CA LEU A 139 4.59 -10.53 6.12
C LEU A 139 3.22 -10.20 6.70
N ALA A 140 3.04 -8.98 7.19
CA ALA A 140 1.76 -8.54 7.73
C ALA A 140 0.67 -8.55 6.64
N MET A 141 0.97 -8.07 5.45
CA MET A 141 0.07 -8.11 4.31
C MET A 141 -0.32 -9.54 3.95
N TYR A 142 0.64 -10.44 3.95
CA TYR A 142 0.39 -11.86 3.70
C TYR A 142 -0.59 -12.47 4.73
N GLU A 143 -0.47 -12.07 6.01
CA GLU A 143 -1.41 -12.53 7.04
C GLU A 143 -2.83 -12.03 6.75
N VAL A 144 -2.99 -10.80 6.26
CA VAL A 144 -4.31 -10.30 5.84
C VAL A 144 -4.87 -11.17 4.73
N LYS A 145 -4.07 -11.49 3.73
CA LYS A 145 -4.51 -12.34 2.61
C LYS A 145 -4.89 -13.74 3.03
N LYS A 146 -4.13 -14.32 3.95
CA LYS A 146 -4.45 -15.64 4.53
C LYS A 146 -5.82 -15.67 5.21
N ASN A 147 -6.25 -14.56 5.76
CA ASN A 147 -7.50 -14.45 6.49
C ASN A 147 -8.64 -13.86 5.64
N GLY A 148 -8.52 -13.92 4.33
CA GLY A 148 -9.58 -13.53 3.42
C GLY A 148 -9.38 -12.20 2.69
N GLY A 149 -8.29 -11.48 2.97
CA GLY A 149 -8.02 -10.19 2.34
C GLY A 149 -8.88 -9.06 2.89
N ASN A 150 -8.94 -7.96 2.15
CA ASN A 150 -9.78 -6.80 2.47
C ASN A 150 -9.54 -6.25 3.88
N GLY A 151 -8.31 -5.92 4.18
CA GLY A 151 -7.98 -5.43 5.51
C GLY A 151 -6.54 -4.97 5.64
N VAL A 152 -6.19 -4.56 6.84
CA VAL A 152 -4.85 -4.12 7.19
C VAL A 152 -4.45 -4.66 8.56
N ILE A 153 -3.19 -5.08 8.66
CA ILE A 153 -2.59 -5.54 9.92
C ILE A 153 -1.22 -4.86 10.06
N ALA A 154 -0.89 -4.48 11.29
CA ALA A 154 0.46 -4.02 11.61
C ALA A 154 1.33 -5.23 11.99
N HIS A 155 2.63 -5.14 11.65
CA HIS A 155 3.59 -6.18 12.05
C HIS A 155 3.58 -6.37 13.57
N GLY A 156 3.46 -7.62 13.99
CA GLY A 156 3.40 -7.99 15.40
C GLY A 156 1.97 -8.16 15.95
N ASP A 157 0.96 -7.79 15.19
CA ASP A 157 -0.45 -7.91 15.62
C ASP A 157 -1.10 -9.23 15.17
N TYR A 158 -0.31 -10.27 14.90
CA TYR A 158 -0.82 -11.58 14.47
C TYR A 158 -0.04 -12.74 15.09
#